data_a9049155e75f9e4a89d55c3192eaef22
#
_entry.id   a9049155e75f9e4a89d55c3192eaef22
#
_cell.length_a   1.000
_cell.length_b   1.000
_cell.length_c   1.000
_cell.angle_alpha   90.00
_cell.angle_beta   90.00
_cell.angle_gamma   90.00
#
_symmetry.space_group_name_H-M   'P 1'
#
loop_
_entity.id
_entity.type
_entity.pdbx_description
1 polymer ?
#
loop_
_entity_poly.entity_id
_entity_poly.type
_entity_poly.pdbx_seq_one_letter_code
_entity_poly.pdbx_strand_id
1 'polypeptide(L)'
;MNSPLVTIGIPVYNVEPYIEKCLLSVLNQTYQNLEILVVDDLGTDKSMKIVADIQQSYSNGPQIRIINHSQNKGLGEARNTVIEHAQGRYVYFLDSDDYIEPQTIELMVNQTVLHPTDVVIASMRKVILGTNDELPTLQYSSYQLIEGKDAFANFVCSDLRWHIAITACNILFSLEFLNTNHLRFAARKDEDSLFLSDYYSEVSCAVLLPDITYNYIIRPGSIMGNQAREHIPVAEIRERFKTDAKMTERCARLRDRSFYDVHCARVVKHKFRAVCVALRHRKRFTEPLTNKEIREELKHPATLSQIMRFRRYKIYHLFFYTLSKLPSSVFIRVAYMIGKLTRWI
;
A
#
# COMPACT_ATOMS: atom_id res chain seq x y z
N MET A 1 -32.53 -4.63 -8.20
CA MET A 1 -31.74 -3.55 -7.56
C MET A 1 -30.74 -3.05 -8.60
N ASN A 2 -30.58 -1.73 -8.75
CA ASN A 2 -29.57 -1.21 -9.70
C ASN A 2 -28.18 -1.61 -9.22
N SER A 3 -27.40 -2.24 -10.09
CA SER A 3 -26.00 -2.58 -9.83
C SER A 3 -25.21 -1.29 -9.54
N PRO A 4 -24.49 -1.16 -8.42
CA PRO A 4 -23.77 0.07 -8.08
C PRO A 4 -22.68 0.38 -9.09
N LEU A 5 -22.47 1.66 -9.42
CA LEU A 5 -21.34 2.09 -10.24
C LEU A 5 -20.03 1.84 -9.48
N VAL A 6 -19.05 1.23 -10.14
CA VAL A 6 -17.69 1.05 -9.62
C VAL A 6 -16.71 1.85 -10.45
N THR A 7 -15.92 2.67 -9.79
CA THR A 7 -14.79 3.37 -10.41
C THR A 7 -13.52 2.52 -10.30
N ILE A 8 -12.93 2.15 -11.44
CA ILE A 8 -11.61 1.52 -11.49
C ILE A 8 -10.59 2.62 -11.79
N GLY A 9 -9.69 2.88 -10.83
CA GLY A 9 -8.66 3.89 -10.95
C GLY A 9 -7.32 3.28 -11.37
N ILE A 10 -6.74 3.79 -12.46
CA ILE A 10 -5.51 3.28 -13.07
C ILE A 10 -4.51 4.42 -13.21
N PRO A 11 -3.58 4.59 -12.26
CA PRO A 11 -2.44 5.51 -12.40
C PRO A 11 -1.49 5.04 -13.49
N VAL A 12 -1.09 5.92 -14.40
CA VAL A 12 -0.21 5.58 -15.54
C VAL A 12 1.04 6.45 -15.52
N TYR A 13 2.21 5.79 -15.48
CA TYR A 13 3.51 6.44 -15.62
C TYR A 13 4.57 5.46 -16.15
N ASN A 14 4.97 5.62 -17.41
CA ASN A 14 6.01 4.81 -18.07
C ASN A 14 5.78 3.29 -17.96
N VAL A 15 4.66 2.81 -18.49
CA VAL A 15 4.22 1.40 -18.46
C VAL A 15 3.83 0.87 -19.84
N GLU A 16 4.40 1.42 -20.91
CA GLU A 16 4.12 1.06 -22.31
C GLU A 16 3.99 -0.45 -22.57
N PRO A 17 4.87 -1.33 -22.01
CA PRO A 17 4.78 -2.77 -22.28
C PRO A 17 3.60 -3.50 -21.59
N TYR A 18 2.90 -2.85 -20.65
CA TYR A 18 1.95 -3.50 -19.74
C TYR A 18 0.54 -2.96 -19.83
N ILE A 19 0.39 -1.66 -20.15
CA ILE A 19 -0.87 -0.92 -20.07
C ILE A 19 -1.99 -1.53 -20.91
N GLU A 20 -1.67 -2.10 -22.07
CA GLU A 20 -2.66 -2.76 -22.92
C GLU A 20 -3.32 -3.93 -22.19
N LYS A 21 -2.52 -4.85 -21.64
CA LYS A 21 -3.02 -6.02 -20.89
C LYS A 21 -3.84 -5.58 -19.67
N CYS A 22 -3.38 -4.55 -18.96
CA CYS A 22 -4.09 -3.97 -17.83
C CYS A 22 -5.49 -3.50 -18.24
N LEU A 23 -5.59 -2.62 -19.24
CA LEU A 23 -6.86 -2.07 -19.72
C LEU A 23 -7.79 -3.14 -20.27
N LEU A 24 -7.27 -4.11 -21.06
CA LEU A 24 -8.08 -5.20 -21.58
C LEU A 24 -8.67 -6.08 -20.47
N SER A 25 -7.94 -6.27 -19.36
CA SER A 25 -8.47 -7.01 -18.21
C SER A 25 -9.66 -6.30 -17.54
N VAL A 26 -9.70 -4.96 -17.61
CA VAL A 26 -10.80 -4.15 -17.09
C VAL A 26 -11.98 -4.12 -18.07
N LEU A 27 -11.73 -3.93 -19.36
CA LEU A 27 -12.76 -3.90 -20.39
C LEU A 27 -13.49 -5.25 -20.55
N ASN A 28 -12.81 -6.34 -20.17
CA ASN A 28 -13.36 -7.70 -20.21
C ASN A 28 -13.98 -8.17 -18.88
N GLN A 29 -14.25 -7.25 -17.95
CA GLN A 29 -14.94 -7.62 -16.71
C GLN A 29 -16.38 -8.07 -16.99
N THR A 30 -16.83 -9.10 -16.25
CA THR A 30 -18.23 -9.55 -16.30
C THR A 30 -19.20 -8.52 -15.75
N TYR A 31 -18.74 -7.69 -14.81
CA TYR A 31 -19.49 -6.58 -14.27
C TYR A 31 -19.45 -5.37 -15.22
N GLN A 32 -20.62 -4.88 -15.66
CA GLN A 32 -20.69 -3.89 -16.74
C GLN A 32 -20.84 -2.43 -16.27
N ASN A 33 -21.35 -2.19 -15.04
CA ASN A 33 -21.56 -0.81 -14.57
C ASN A 33 -20.26 -0.22 -14.01
N LEU A 34 -19.33 0.09 -14.91
CA LEU A 34 -17.97 0.56 -14.64
C LEU A 34 -17.75 1.98 -15.12
N GLU A 35 -17.00 2.75 -14.35
CA GLU A 35 -16.28 3.95 -14.74
C GLU A 35 -14.78 3.64 -14.67
N ILE A 36 -14.03 3.90 -15.72
CA ILE A 36 -12.59 3.64 -15.79
C ILE A 36 -11.86 4.98 -15.77
N LEU A 37 -11.16 5.31 -14.69
CA LEU A 37 -10.37 6.54 -14.58
C LEU A 37 -8.89 6.22 -14.79
N VAL A 38 -8.36 6.64 -15.92
CA VAL A 38 -6.92 6.61 -16.20
C VAL A 38 -6.33 7.95 -15.82
N VAL A 39 -5.38 7.96 -14.88
CA VAL A 39 -4.67 9.17 -14.47
C VAL A 39 -3.27 9.16 -15.08
N ASP A 40 -3.04 10.03 -16.06
CA ASP A 40 -1.72 10.26 -16.65
C ASP A 40 -0.87 11.12 -15.70
N ASP A 41 0.12 10.49 -15.09
CA ASP A 41 1.10 11.18 -14.22
C ASP A 41 2.31 11.70 -14.99
N LEU A 42 2.07 12.11 -16.24
CA LEU A 42 3.03 12.72 -17.16
C LEU A 42 4.21 11.79 -17.50
N GLY A 43 3.91 10.57 -17.97
CA GLY A 43 4.90 9.64 -18.51
C GLY A 43 5.49 10.13 -19.84
N THR A 44 6.67 9.60 -20.20
CA THR A 44 7.40 10.00 -21.42
C THR A 44 7.40 8.93 -22.52
N ASP A 45 6.83 7.75 -22.23
CA ASP A 45 6.70 6.64 -23.17
C ASP A 45 5.36 6.69 -23.94
N LYS A 46 5.03 5.62 -24.65
CA LYS A 46 3.81 5.56 -25.45
C LYS A 46 2.58 5.03 -24.69
N SER A 47 2.65 4.91 -23.35
CA SER A 47 1.53 4.39 -22.54
C SER A 47 0.22 5.11 -22.86
N MET A 48 0.21 6.44 -22.86
CA MET A 48 -1.01 7.22 -23.09
C MET A 48 -1.51 7.17 -24.54
N LYS A 49 -0.62 6.91 -25.51
CA LYS A 49 -1.07 6.64 -26.88
C LYS A 49 -1.85 5.32 -26.95
N ILE A 50 -1.35 4.27 -26.30
CA ILE A 50 -2.04 2.96 -26.24
C ILE A 50 -3.42 3.11 -25.55
N VAL A 51 -3.48 3.88 -24.46
CA VAL A 51 -4.75 4.18 -23.78
C VAL A 51 -5.75 4.85 -24.75
N ALA A 52 -5.32 5.86 -25.50
CA ALA A 52 -6.17 6.57 -26.44
C ALA A 52 -6.63 5.67 -27.61
N ASP A 53 -5.73 4.83 -28.12
CA ASP A 53 -6.04 3.87 -29.20
C ASP A 53 -7.11 2.85 -28.72
N ILE A 54 -6.99 2.34 -27.50
CA ILE A 54 -7.97 1.44 -26.88
C ILE A 54 -9.31 2.15 -26.65
N GLN A 55 -9.29 3.37 -26.11
CA GLN A 55 -10.50 4.15 -25.87
C GLN A 55 -11.31 4.36 -27.16
N GLN A 56 -10.65 4.52 -28.30
CA GLN A 56 -11.30 4.73 -29.59
C GLN A 56 -11.76 3.43 -30.29
N SER A 57 -11.03 2.32 -30.07
CA SER A 57 -11.19 1.09 -30.85
C SER A 57 -12.14 0.08 -30.23
N TYR A 58 -12.34 0.12 -28.91
CA TYR A 58 -13.19 -0.84 -28.18
C TYR A 58 -14.59 -0.30 -27.97
N SER A 59 -15.62 -1.15 -28.07
CA SER A 59 -17.03 -0.79 -27.93
C SER A 59 -17.36 -0.17 -26.56
N ASN A 60 -16.69 -0.64 -25.50
CA ASN A 60 -16.79 -0.11 -24.15
C ASN A 60 -15.64 0.88 -23.81
N GLY A 61 -14.80 1.22 -24.78
CA GLY A 61 -13.76 2.24 -24.64
C GLY A 61 -14.24 3.60 -24.13
N PRO A 62 -15.44 4.08 -24.49
CA PRO A 62 -15.99 5.34 -23.96
C PRO A 62 -16.19 5.38 -22.44
N GLN A 63 -16.16 4.24 -21.74
CA GLN A 63 -16.14 4.20 -20.28
C GLN A 63 -14.80 4.68 -19.68
N ILE A 64 -13.74 4.77 -20.50
CA ILE A 64 -12.43 5.28 -20.09
C ILE A 64 -12.47 6.81 -20.11
N ARG A 65 -12.20 7.40 -18.95
CA ARG A 65 -12.01 8.85 -18.78
C ARG A 65 -10.57 9.12 -18.37
N ILE A 66 -9.87 9.95 -19.13
CA ILE A 66 -8.47 10.29 -18.93
C ILE A 66 -8.38 11.61 -18.16
N ILE A 67 -7.57 11.64 -17.10
CA ILE A 67 -7.26 12.83 -16.31
C ILE A 67 -5.74 13.04 -16.40
N ASN A 68 -5.32 14.23 -16.85
CA ASN A 68 -3.91 14.53 -17.03
C ASN A 68 -3.37 15.38 -15.88
N HIS A 69 -2.25 14.99 -15.30
CA HIS A 69 -1.49 15.83 -14.41
C HIS A 69 -0.61 16.81 -15.21
N SER A 70 -0.45 18.04 -14.71
CA SER A 70 0.44 19.05 -15.31
C SER A 70 1.93 18.80 -15.00
N GLN A 71 2.22 17.93 -14.06
CA GLN A 71 3.56 17.47 -13.66
C GLN A 71 3.47 16.10 -13.02
N ASN A 72 4.57 15.34 -12.99
CA ASN A 72 4.62 14.09 -12.25
C ASN A 72 4.45 14.36 -10.73
N LYS A 73 3.32 13.90 -10.18
CA LYS A 73 2.98 14.04 -8.75
C LYS A 73 3.29 12.78 -7.95
N GLY A 74 3.46 11.63 -8.63
CA GLY A 74 3.71 10.33 -8.05
C GLY A 74 2.44 9.52 -7.78
N LEU A 75 2.62 8.21 -7.55
CA LEU A 75 1.56 7.22 -7.48
C LEU A 75 0.46 7.56 -6.44
N GLY A 76 0.85 8.00 -5.24
CA GLY A 76 -0.11 8.37 -4.20
C GLY A 76 -1.04 9.51 -4.63
N GLU A 77 -0.50 10.56 -5.25
CA GLU A 77 -1.30 11.69 -5.74
C GLU A 77 -2.16 11.30 -6.95
N ALA A 78 -1.70 10.39 -7.80
CA ALA A 78 -2.52 9.88 -8.89
C ALA A 78 -3.73 9.08 -8.35
N ARG A 79 -3.55 8.30 -7.27
CA ARG A 79 -4.66 7.63 -6.58
C ARG A 79 -5.59 8.63 -5.86
N ASN A 80 -5.07 9.72 -5.28
CA ASN A 80 -5.89 10.80 -4.74
C ASN A 80 -6.76 11.44 -5.83
N THR A 81 -6.19 11.68 -7.01
CA THR A 81 -6.93 12.20 -8.17
C THR A 81 -8.07 11.24 -8.58
N VAL A 82 -7.85 9.92 -8.49
CA VAL A 82 -8.95 8.95 -8.69
C VAL A 82 -10.05 9.15 -7.65
N ILE A 83 -9.73 9.25 -6.35
CA ILE A 83 -10.73 9.42 -5.28
C ILE A 83 -11.53 10.73 -5.48
N GLU A 84 -10.87 11.81 -5.90
CA GLU A 84 -11.48 13.12 -6.10
C GLU A 84 -12.45 13.16 -7.29
N HIS A 85 -12.20 12.36 -8.32
CA HIS A 85 -12.98 12.37 -9.57
C HIS A 85 -13.90 11.15 -9.73
N ALA A 86 -13.82 10.18 -8.83
CA ALA A 86 -14.67 8.98 -8.85
C ALA A 86 -16.15 9.34 -8.70
N GLN A 87 -16.99 8.77 -9.58
CA GLN A 87 -18.44 8.88 -9.55
C GLN A 87 -19.11 7.60 -9.03
N GLY A 88 -18.33 6.51 -8.92
CA GLY A 88 -18.78 5.23 -8.43
C GLY A 88 -19.11 5.26 -6.93
N ARG A 89 -20.04 4.39 -6.53
CA ARG A 89 -20.27 4.11 -5.11
C ARG A 89 -19.05 3.46 -4.46
N TYR A 90 -18.27 2.71 -5.27
CA TYR A 90 -17.06 2.01 -4.86
C TYR A 90 -15.90 2.40 -5.76
N VAL A 91 -14.68 2.33 -5.21
CA VAL A 91 -13.43 2.57 -5.91
C VAL A 91 -12.53 1.33 -5.79
N TYR A 92 -11.97 0.92 -6.91
CA TYR A 92 -10.99 -0.15 -7.01
C TYR A 92 -9.71 0.39 -7.66
N PHE A 93 -8.56 0.22 -7.02
CA PHE A 93 -7.27 0.62 -7.60
C PHE A 93 -6.63 -0.56 -8.31
N LEU A 94 -6.15 -0.31 -9.53
CA LEU A 94 -5.38 -1.25 -10.33
C LEU A 94 -4.08 -0.59 -10.78
N ASP A 95 -2.95 -1.18 -10.43
CA ASP A 95 -1.65 -0.72 -10.93
C ASP A 95 -1.52 -1.07 -12.43
N SER A 96 -1.02 -0.12 -13.21
CA SER A 96 -1.04 -0.18 -14.68
C SER A 96 -0.09 -1.21 -15.30
N ASP A 97 0.74 -1.86 -14.48
CA ASP A 97 1.60 -2.98 -14.87
C ASP A 97 1.05 -4.36 -14.47
N ASP A 98 -0.14 -4.38 -13.81
CA ASP A 98 -0.83 -5.58 -13.35
C ASP A 98 -2.11 -5.85 -14.17
N TYR A 99 -2.81 -6.95 -13.87
CA TYR A 99 -4.12 -7.26 -14.47
C TYR A 99 -5.01 -8.06 -13.51
N ILE A 100 -6.33 -8.03 -13.76
CA ILE A 100 -7.34 -8.67 -12.91
C ILE A 100 -8.07 -9.80 -13.66
N GLU A 101 -8.63 -10.74 -12.88
CA GLU A 101 -9.44 -11.83 -13.44
C GLU A 101 -10.80 -11.29 -13.92
N PRO A 102 -11.44 -11.94 -14.93
CA PRO A 102 -12.67 -11.40 -15.55
C PRO A 102 -13.83 -11.17 -14.58
N GLN A 103 -13.98 -11.96 -13.53
CA GLN A 103 -15.06 -11.85 -12.55
C GLN A 103 -14.71 -11.04 -11.29
N THR A 104 -13.56 -10.37 -11.25
CA THR A 104 -13.04 -9.68 -10.05
C THR A 104 -14.06 -8.72 -9.47
N ILE A 105 -14.55 -7.78 -10.28
CA ILE A 105 -15.44 -6.74 -9.78
C ILE A 105 -16.80 -7.31 -9.39
N GLU A 106 -17.32 -8.25 -10.16
CA GLU A 106 -18.60 -8.93 -9.86
C GLU A 106 -18.54 -9.66 -8.52
N LEU A 107 -17.48 -10.45 -8.27
CA LEU A 107 -17.28 -11.17 -7.00
C LEU A 107 -17.26 -10.20 -5.83
N MET A 108 -16.53 -9.09 -5.94
CA MET A 108 -16.42 -8.11 -4.87
C MET A 108 -17.71 -7.32 -4.64
N VAL A 109 -18.39 -6.88 -5.71
CA VAL A 109 -19.64 -6.13 -5.61
C VAL A 109 -20.75 -6.99 -4.99
N ASN A 110 -20.82 -8.28 -5.32
CA ASN A 110 -21.80 -9.19 -4.73
C ASN A 110 -21.73 -9.22 -3.20
N GLN A 111 -20.53 -9.03 -2.61
CA GLN A 111 -20.39 -8.95 -1.15
C GLN A 111 -21.03 -7.68 -0.58
N THR A 112 -20.95 -6.57 -1.31
CA THR A 112 -21.51 -5.29 -0.84
C THR A 112 -23.04 -5.25 -0.88
N VAL A 113 -23.66 -6.15 -1.63
CA VAL A 113 -25.13 -6.35 -1.65
C VAL A 113 -25.57 -7.15 -0.42
N LEU A 114 -24.75 -8.10 0.02
CA LEU A 114 -25.03 -8.94 1.19
C LEU A 114 -24.78 -8.19 2.51
N HIS A 115 -23.76 -7.34 2.54
CA HIS A 115 -23.34 -6.62 3.73
C HIS A 115 -22.96 -5.16 3.38
N PRO A 116 -23.31 -4.16 4.21
CA PRO A 116 -22.83 -2.79 4.03
C PRO A 116 -21.35 -2.70 4.41
N THR A 117 -20.47 -3.02 3.45
CA THR A 117 -19.03 -3.11 3.68
C THR A 117 -18.29 -1.80 3.41
N ASP A 118 -17.29 -1.50 4.25
CA ASP A 118 -16.32 -0.43 4.01
C ASP A 118 -15.29 -0.88 2.96
N VAL A 119 -14.86 -2.16 3.05
CA VAL A 119 -13.88 -2.75 2.15
C VAL A 119 -14.19 -4.22 1.84
N VAL A 120 -13.93 -4.62 0.59
CA VAL A 120 -13.87 -6.03 0.18
C VAL A 120 -12.46 -6.30 -0.33
N ILE A 121 -11.77 -7.28 0.21
CA ILE A 121 -10.37 -7.62 -0.11
C ILE A 121 -10.33 -9.05 -0.62
N ALA A 122 -9.72 -9.30 -1.77
CA ALA A 122 -9.56 -10.64 -2.30
C ALA A 122 -8.11 -11.11 -2.30
N SER A 123 -7.91 -12.40 -2.53
CA SER A 123 -6.59 -12.99 -2.67
C SER A 123 -5.92 -12.57 -3.97
N MET A 124 -4.58 -12.58 -3.99
CA MET A 124 -3.79 -12.23 -5.18
C MET A 124 -2.65 -13.22 -5.38
N ARG A 125 -2.17 -13.33 -6.61
CA ARG A 125 -0.97 -14.10 -6.95
C ARG A 125 0.11 -13.23 -7.56
N LYS A 126 1.36 -13.67 -7.43
CA LYS A 126 2.51 -13.06 -8.10
C LYS A 126 2.84 -13.86 -9.35
N VAL A 127 3.00 -13.16 -10.45
CA VAL A 127 3.36 -13.74 -11.74
C VAL A 127 4.74 -13.19 -12.13
N ILE A 128 5.70 -14.08 -12.40
CA ILE A 128 7.03 -13.66 -12.86
C ILE A 128 6.95 -13.45 -14.37
N LEU A 129 7.27 -12.23 -14.82
CA LEU A 129 7.27 -11.92 -16.24
C LEU A 129 8.27 -12.80 -17.02
N GLY A 130 7.80 -13.44 -18.09
CA GLY A 130 8.63 -14.30 -18.95
C GLY A 130 8.76 -15.75 -18.47
N THR A 131 8.09 -16.12 -17.39
CA THR A 131 7.96 -17.52 -16.94
C THR A 131 6.49 -17.84 -16.71
N ASN A 132 6.19 -19.14 -16.57
CA ASN A 132 4.86 -19.58 -16.12
C ASN A 132 4.81 -19.79 -14.60
N ASP A 133 5.84 -19.31 -13.89
CA ASP A 133 5.93 -19.52 -12.45
C ASP A 133 5.02 -18.55 -11.71
N GLU A 134 4.15 -19.11 -10.90
CA GLU A 134 3.32 -18.39 -9.94
C GLU A 134 3.95 -18.52 -8.55
N LEU A 135 4.19 -17.40 -7.88
CA LEU A 135 4.68 -17.42 -6.51
C LEU A 135 3.51 -17.25 -5.54
N PRO A 136 3.49 -18.01 -4.43
CA PRO A 136 2.49 -17.81 -3.39
C PRO A 136 2.52 -16.35 -2.91
N THR A 137 1.34 -15.77 -2.89
CA THR A 137 1.12 -14.44 -2.30
C THR A 137 0.11 -14.58 -1.19
N LEU A 138 -0.31 -13.49 -0.59
CA LEU A 138 -1.33 -13.52 0.43
C LEU A 138 -2.62 -14.15 -0.15
N GLN A 139 -2.95 -15.32 0.33
CA GLN A 139 -4.17 -16.04 -0.01
C GLN A 139 -4.96 -16.31 1.26
N TYR A 140 -6.21 -15.90 1.25
CA TYR A 140 -7.13 -16.22 2.34
C TYR A 140 -7.65 -17.65 2.17
N SER A 141 -7.66 -18.42 3.26
CA SER A 141 -8.05 -19.83 3.22
C SER A 141 -9.57 -20.03 3.09
N SER A 142 -10.36 -19.02 3.44
CA SER A 142 -11.82 -19.05 3.41
C SER A 142 -12.39 -17.63 3.38
N TYR A 143 -13.67 -17.54 3.03
CA TYR A 143 -14.47 -16.35 3.23
C TYR A 143 -14.47 -15.91 4.69
N GLN A 144 -14.29 -14.61 4.95
CA GLN A 144 -14.36 -14.03 6.29
C GLN A 144 -15.15 -12.72 6.24
N LEU A 145 -16.17 -12.61 7.07
CA LEU A 145 -16.84 -11.36 7.38
C LEU A 145 -16.35 -10.87 8.74
N ILE A 146 -15.81 -9.65 8.79
CA ILE A 146 -15.25 -9.05 9.99
C ILE A 146 -16.01 -7.76 10.27
N GLU A 147 -16.83 -7.77 11.31
CA GLU A 147 -17.72 -6.67 11.69
C GLU A 147 -17.45 -6.16 13.10
N GLY A 148 -17.63 -4.87 13.28
CA GLY A 148 -17.56 -4.19 14.56
C GLY A 148 -16.35 -3.27 14.70
N LYS A 149 -16.46 -2.36 15.66
CA LYS A 149 -15.42 -1.38 15.97
C LYS A 149 -14.11 -2.09 16.33
N ASP A 150 -13.02 -1.71 15.71
CA ASP A 150 -11.67 -2.28 15.90
C ASP A 150 -11.51 -3.74 15.46
N ALA A 151 -12.57 -4.43 15.00
CA ALA A 151 -12.49 -5.86 14.68
C ALA A 151 -11.49 -6.12 13.55
N PHE A 152 -11.59 -5.37 12.46
CA PHE A 152 -10.66 -5.48 11.32
C PHE A 152 -9.23 -5.05 11.71
N ALA A 153 -9.09 -3.97 12.47
CA ALA A 153 -7.78 -3.54 12.96
C ALA A 153 -7.13 -4.56 13.89
N ASN A 154 -7.91 -5.21 14.76
CA ASN A 154 -7.42 -6.32 15.61
C ASN A 154 -7.05 -7.56 14.78
N PHE A 155 -7.80 -7.88 13.72
CA PHE A 155 -7.42 -8.94 12.79
C PHE A 155 -6.08 -8.60 12.11
N VAL A 156 -5.95 -7.42 11.52
CA VAL A 156 -4.71 -6.95 10.90
C VAL A 156 -3.57 -6.93 11.91
N CYS A 157 -3.81 -6.45 13.12
CA CYS A 157 -2.85 -6.33 14.22
C CYS A 157 -2.87 -7.52 15.20
N SER A 158 -3.26 -8.73 14.78
CA SER A 158 -3.24 -9.90 15.67
C SER A 158 -1.82 -10.26 16.09
N ASP A 159 -0.84 -10.08 15.21
CA ASP A 159 0.59 -10.22 15.48
C ASP A 159 1.43 -9.26 14.60
N LEU A 160 2.76 -9.46 14.54
CA LEU A 160 3.66 -8.64 13.70
C LEU A 160 3.75 -9.12 12.24
N ARG A 161 3.01 -10.14 11.83
CA ARG A 161 2.87 -10.52 10.43
C ARG A 161 1.80 -9.68 9.76
N TRP A 162 1.87 -9.55 8.44
CA TRP A 162 0.82 -8.90 7.67
C TRP A 162 -0.23 -9.96 7.27
N HIS A 163 -1.47 -9.75 7.69
CA HIS A 163 -2.62 -10.59 7.34
C HIS A 163 -3.38 -10.07 6.13
N ILE A 164 -3.00 -8.90 5.64
CA ILE A 164 -3.46 -8.30 4.39
C ILE A 164 -2.25 -7.83 3.59
N ALA A 165 -2.40 -7.69 2.28
CA ALA A 165 -1.34 -7.15 1.43
C ALA A 165 -1.04 -5.68 1.77
N ILE A 166 0.23 -5.28 1.69
CA ILE A 166 0.64 -3.88 1.86
C ILE A 166 0.53 -3.20 0.50
N THR A 167 -0.70 -2.99 0.07
CA THR A 167 -1.04 -2.32 -1.19
C THR A 167 -2.45 -1.76 -1.09
N ALA A 168 -2.75 -0.76 -1.89
CA ALA A 168 -4.13 -0.30 -2.09
C ALA A 168 -4.85 -1.09 -3.19
N CYS A 169 -4.11 -1.90 -3.98
CA CYS A 169 -4.68 -2.70 -5.05
C CYS A 169 -5.40 -3.94 -4.53
N ASN A 170 -6.30 -4.48 -5.36
CA ASN A 170 -7.15 -5.64 -5.04
C ASN A 170 -8.06 -5.44 -3.82
N ILE A 171 -8.48 -4.20 -3.61
CA ILE A 171 -9.43 -3.81 -2.57
C ILE A 171 -10.53 -2.98 -3.22
N LEU A 172 -11.78 -3.38 -3.01
CA LEU A 172 -12.94 -2.56 -3.34
C LEU A 172 -13.28 -1.71 -2.13
N PHE A 173 -13.05 -0.41 -2.22
CA PHE A 173 -13.33 0.56 -1.15
C PHE A 173 -14.72 1.20 -1.37
N SER A 174 -15.50 1.35 -0.32
CA SER A 174 -16.62 2.31 -0.33
C SER A 174 -16.05 3.73 -0.49
N LEU A 175 -16.53 4.47 -1.50
CA LEU A 175 -16.10 5.86 -1.71
C LEU A 175 -16.57 6.76 -0.54
N GLU A 176 -17.74 6.48 0.00
CA GLU A 176 -18.25 7.15 1.21
C GLU A 176 -17.31 6.93 2.40
N PHE A 177 -16.86 5.68 2.62
CA PHE A 177 -15.89 5.36 3.68
C PHE A 177 -14.59 6.16 3.53
N LEU A 178 -14.03 6.21 2.31
CA LEU A 178 -12.81 6.98 2.03
C LEU A 178 -12.98 8.48 2.31
N ASN A 179 -14.12 9.05 1.93
CA ASN A 179 -14.40 10.46 2.09
C ASN A 179 -14.75 10.85 3.52
N THR A 180 -15.60 10.09 4.19
CA THR A 180 -16.03 10.35 5.59
C THR A 180 -14.84 10.30 6.55
N ASN A 181 -13.89 9.38 6.32
CA ASN A 181 -12.69 9.24 7.15
C ASN A 181 -11.50 10.05 6.62
N HIS A 182 -11.69 10.88 5.60
CA HIS A 182 -10.65 11.71 4.99
C HIS A 182 -9.39 10.91 4.58
N LEU A 183 -9.58 9.67 4.12
CA LEU A 183 -8.50 8.76 3.75
C LEU A 183 -7.88 9.17 2.41
N ARG A 184 -6.61 9.56 2.45
CA ARG A 184 -5.84 9.99 1.27
C ARG A 184 -4.40 9.48 1.35
N PHE A 185 -3.79 9.28 0.20
CA PHE A 185 -2.37 8.93 0.10
C PHE A 185 -1.54 10.19 0.41
N ALA A 186 -0.86 10.19 1.54
CA ALA A 186 -0.19 11.38 2.08
C ALA A 186 1.35 11.29 2.06
N ALA A 187 1.91 10.38 1.28
CA ALA A 187 3.35 10.17 1.17
C ALA A 187 3.77 9.91 -0.27
N ARG A 188 4.98 10.32 -0.62
CA ARG A 188 5.57 10.07 -1.96
C ARG A 188 6.31 8.73 -2.03
N LYS A 189 6.77 8.22 -0.90
CA LYS A 189 7.42 6.91 -0.74
C LYS A 189 6.73 6.13 0.36
N ASP A 190 6.61 4.83 0.18
CA ASP A 190 5.87 3.94 1.09
C ASP A 190 4.42 4.44 1.35
N GLU A 191 3.80 5.06 0.34
CA GLU A 191 2.46 5.64 0.40
C GLU A 191 1.41 4.60 0.80
N ASP A 192 1.53 3.38 0.28
CA ASP A 192 0.65 2.26 0.62
C ASP A 192 0.76 1.87 2.09
N SER A 193 1.97 1.87 2.66
CA SER A 193 2.16 1.53 4.08
C SER A 193 1.50 2.56 5.00
N LEU A 194 1.58 3.84 4.64
CA LEU A 194 0.94 4.91 5.39
C LEU A 194 -0.58 4.85 5.24
N PHE A 195 -1.08 4.72 4.01
CA PHE A 195 -2.50 4.62 3.70
C PHE A 195 -3.13 3.39 4.37
N LEU A 196 -2.46 2.23 4.31
CA LEU A 196 -2.87 1.02 5.01
C LEU A 196 -3.02 1.25 6.51
N SER A 197 -2.03 1.92 7.12
CA SER A 197 -2.07 2.26 8.56
C SER A 197 -3.27 3.13 8.92
N ASP A 198 -3.72 3.99 8.01
CA ASP A 198 -4.87 4.85 8.23
C ASP A 198 -6.20 4.10 8.03
N TYR A 199 -6.37 3.42 6.89
CA TYR A 199 -7.68 2.86 6.58
C TYR A 199 -8.07 1.70 7.48
N TYR A 200 -7.15 0.77 7.81
CA TYR A 200 -7.55 -0.38 8.61
C TYR A 200 -7.99 -0.03 10.03
N SER A 201 -7.55 1.12 10.54
CA SER A 201 -7.97 1.60 11.86
C SER A 201 -9.39 2.13 11.88
N GLU A 202 -9.96 2.47 10.73
CA GLU A 202 -11.29 3.05 10.59
C GLU A 202 -12.34 2.05 10.07
N VAL A 203 -11.92 0.92 9.48
CA VAL A 203 -12.83 -0.09 8.94
C VAL A 203 -13.68 -0.71 10.03
N SER A 204 -14.99 -0.69 9.83
CA SER A 204 -16.01 -1.28 10.71
C SER A 204 -16.59 -2.57 10.15
N CYS A 205 -16.59 -2.72 8.81
CA CYS A 205 -17.06 -3.92 8.13
C CYS A 205 -16.15 -4.25 6.94
N ALA A 206 -15.51 -5.41 7.00
CA ALA A 206 -14.64 -5.93 5.94
C ALA A 206 -15.04 -7.34 5.52
N VAL A 207 -14.94 -7.63 4.22
CA VAL A 207 -15.03 -8.99 3.68
C VAL A 207 -13.69 -9.39 3.09
N LEU A 208 -13.22 -10.60 3.44
CA LEU A 208 -12.04 -11.22 2.83
C LEU A 208 -12.47 -12.40 1.96
N LEU A 209 -12.02 -12.42 0.70
CA LEU A 209 -12.36 -13.45 -0.27
C LEU A 209 -11.15 -14.37 -0.54
N PRO A 210 -11.34 -15.70 -0.54
CA PRO A 210 -10.29 -16.65 -0.89
C PRO A 210 -9.95 -16.65 -2.39
N ASP A 211 -10.83 -16.10 -3.22
CA ASP A 211 -10.70 -16.08 -4.67
C ASP A 211 -9.49 -15.25 -5.09
N ILE A 212 -8.66 -15.82 -5.97
CA ILE A 212 -7.54 -15.09 -6.58
C ILE A 212 -8.10 -14.24 -7.71
N THR A 213 -8.06 -12.94 -7.55
CA THR A 213 -8.65 -11.98 -8.47
C THR A 213 -7.63 -11.04 -9.10
N TYR A 214 -6.41 -10.95 -8.55
CA TYR A 214 -5.38 -10.00 -8.95
C TYR A 214 -4.07 -10.70 -9.29
N ASN A 215 -3.47 -10.30 -10.39
CA ASN A 215 -2.20 -10.81 -10.88
C ASN A 215 -1.13 -9.73 -10.79
N TYR A 216 -0.33 -9.80 -9.73
CA TYR A 216 0.79 -8.88 -9.48
C TYR A 216 2.02 -9.30 -10.31
N ILE A 217 2.46 -8.46 -11.23
CA ILE A 217 3.55 -8.75 -12.15
C ILE A 217 4.91 -8.39 -11.52
N ILE A 218 5.76 -9.40 -11.34
CA ILE A 218 7.16 -9.18 -10.97
C ILE A 218 7.96 -8.98 -12.24
N ARG A 219 8.50 -7.77 -12.43
CA ARG A 219 9.24 -7.35 -13.62
C ARG A 219 10.55 -6.64 -13.29
N PRO A 220 11.57 -6.70 -14.18
CA PRO A 220 12.73 -5.82 -14.08
C PRO A 220 12.30 -4.34 -14.14
N GLY A 221 12.94 -3.50 -13.34
CA GLY A 221 12.66 -2.06 -13.34
C GLY A 221 11.42 -1.62 -12.55
N SER A 222 10.72 -2.55 -11.87
CA SER A 222 9.69 -2.18 -10.90
C SER A 222 10.28 -1.34 -9.75
N ILE A 223 9.43 -0.55 -9.07
CA ILE A 223 9.83 0.23 -7.89
C ILE A 223 10.54 -0.66 -6.86
N MET A 224 10.09 -1.90 -6.70
CA MET A 224 10.69 -2.91 -5.82
C MET A 224 12.00 -3.51 -6.36
N GLY A 225 12.21 -3.53 -7.69
CA GLY A 225 13.40 -4.10 -8.35
C GLY A 225 14.61 -3.17 -8.39
N ASN A 226 14.47 -1.89 -8.05
CA ASN A 226 15.51 -0.87 -8.15
C ASN A 226 16.65 -0.96 -7.10
N GLN A 227 16.76 -2.06 -6.35
CA GLN A 227 17.79 -2.25 -5.31
C GLN A 227 19.23 -2.42 -5.85
N ALA A 228 19.40 -2.56 -7.17
CA ALA A 228 20.71 -2.80 -7.81
C ALA A 228 21.49 -1.53 -8.21
N ARG A 229 20.96 -0.31 -7.96
CA ARG A 229 21.60 0.95 -8.35
C ARG A 229 22.94 1.16 -7.61
N GLU A 230 23.97 1.54 -8.33
CA GLU A 230 25.30 1.86 -7.77
C GLU A 230 25.27 3.11 -6.87
N HIS A 231 24.53 4.12 -7.30
CA HIS A 231 24.32 5.36 -6.55
C HIS A 231 22.84 5.56 -6.22
N ILE A 232 22.54 5.87 -4.97
CA ILE A 232 21.19 6.08 -4.45
C ILE A 232 21.07 7.53 -3.98
N PRO A 233 20.15 8.34 -4.54
CA PRO A 233 19.89 9.67 -4.02
C PRO A 233 19.50 9.61 -2.55
N VAL A 234 20.21 10.35 -1.68
CA VAL A 234 19.90 10.37 -0.25
C VAL A 234 18.48 10.89 0.03
N ALA A 235 17.95 11.71 -0.87
CA ALA A 235 16.58 12.20 -0.81
C ALA A 235 15.55 11.06 -0.72
N GLU A 236 15.80 9.91 -1.37
CA GLU A 236 14.86 8.78 -1.33
C GLU A 236 14.70 8.18 0.06
N ILE A 237 15.79 8.00 0.80
CA ILE A 237 15.71 7.49 2.17
C ILE A 237 15.17 8.55 3.14
N ARG A 238 15.46 9.82 2.90
CA ARG A 238 14.87 10.92 3.67
C ARG A 238 13.37 11.05 3.47
N GLU A 239 12.86 10.84 2.25
CA GLU A 239 11.41 10.78 2.01
C GLU A 239 10.75 9.61 2.76
N ARG A 240 11.40 8.45 2.80
CA ARG A 240 10.94 7.33 3.63
C ARG A 240 10.89 7.70 5.11
N PHE A 241 11.93 8.35 5.65
CA PHE A 241 11.94 8.83 7.03
C PHE A 241 10.81 9.83 7.32
N LYS A 242 10.44 10.67 6.34
CA LYS A 242 9.28 11.57 6.47
C LYS A 242 7.97 10.78 6.56
N THR A 243 7.83 9.72 5.78
CA THR A 243 6.65 8.82 5.85
C THR A 243 6.57 8.16 7.22
N ASP A 244 7.67 7.65 7.73
CA ASP A 244 7.78 7.03 9.06
C ASP A 244 7.48 8.03 10.20
N ALA A 245 7.87 9.30 10.03
CA ALA A 245 7.50 10.36 10.96
C ALA A 245 5.98 10.60 10.98
N LYS A 246 5.33 10.64 9.81
CA LYS A 246 3.86 10.72 9.69
C LYS A 246 3.17 9.52 10.34
N MET A 247 3.66 8.29 10.11
CA MET A 247 3.14 7.09 10.78
C MET A 247 3.25 7.21 12.30
N THR A 248 4.38 7.74 12.79
CA THR A 248 4.61 7.96 14.23
C THR A 248 3.64 8.99 14.83
N GLU A 249 3.39 10.08 14.13
CA GLU A 249 2.42 11.11 14.53
C GLU A 249 1.00 10.54 14.60
N ARG A 250 0.60 9.78 13.57
CA ARG A 250 -0.73 9.17 13.48
C ARG A 250 -0.98 8.13 14.57
N CYS A 251 0.05 7.40 15.01
CA CYS A 251 -0.06 6.52 16.18
C CYS A 251 -0.66 7.22 17.42
N ALA A 252 -0.39 8.52 17.60
CA ALA A 252 -0.90 9.24 18.76
C ALA A 252 -2.43 9.29 18.82
N ARG A 253 -3.10 9.23 17.68
CA ARG A 253 -4.58 9.24 17.58
C ARG A 253 -5.22 7.91 18.00
N LEU A 254 -4.43 6.83 18.03
CA LEU A 254 -4.90 5.46 18.26
C LEU A 254 -4.66 4.97 19.71
N ARG A 255 -4.29 5.87 20.65
CA ARG A 255 -3.86 5.52 22.02
C ARG A 255 -4.86 4.69 22.80
N ASP A 256 -6.14 4.94 22.57
CA ASP A 256 -7.22 4.30 23.31
C ASP A 256 -7.83 3.11 22.56
N ARG A 257 -7.24 2.74 21.39
CA ARG A 257 -7.71 1.63 20.58
C ARG A 257 -7.11 0.30 21.08
N SER A 258 -7.88 -0.77 20.98
CA SER A 258 -7.53 -2.10 21.50
C SER A 258 -6.30 -2.73 20.85
N PHE A 259 -5.92 -2.30 19.65
CA PHE A 259 -4.78 -2.79 18.87
C PHE A 259 -3.53 -1.89 18.96
N TYR A 260 -3.57 -0.83 19.76
CA TYR A 260 -2.54 0.23 19.80
C TYR A 260 -1.13 -0.29 20.05
N ASP A 261 -0.97 -1.23 21.00
CA ASP A 261 0.33 -1.83 21.30
C ASP A 261 0.95 -2.54 20.09
N VAL A 262 0.20 -3.37 19.37
CA VAL A 262 0.70 -4.08 18.17
C VAL A 262 0.90 -3.10 17.00
N HIS A 263 0.01 -2.12 16.84
CA HIS A 263 0.19 -1.07 15.85
C HIS A 263 1.52 -0.32 16.05
N CYS A 264 1.81 0.12 17.28
CA CYS A 264 3.10 0.72 17.63
C CYS A 264 4.28 -0.20 17.31
N ALA A 265 4.17 -1.51 17.62
CA ALA A 265 5.22 -2.47 17.32
C ALA A 265 5.48 -2.61 15.82
N ARG A 266 4.43 -2.55 14.98
CA ARG A 266 4.55 -2.54 13.52
C ARG A 266 5.23 -1.28 13.00
N VAL A 267 4.86 -0.10 13.51
CA VAL A 267 5.54 1.15 13.16
C VAL A 267 7.02 1.08 13.53
N VAL A 268 7.36 0.61 14.73
CA VAL A 268 8.76 0.40 15.15
C VAL A 268 9.47 -0.58 14.21
N LYS A 269 8.83 -1.69 13.83
CA LYS A 269 9.38 -2.67 12.87
C LYS A 269 9.65 -2.03 11.50
N HIS A 270 8.71 -1.23 11.00
CA HIS A 270 8.85 -0.52 9.72
C HIS A 270 10.03 0.45 9.75
N LYS A 271 10.11 1.29 10.78
CA LYS A 271 11.22 2.24 11.01
C LYS A 271 12.56 1.53 11.17
N PHE A 272 12.62 0.41 11.88
CA PHE A 272 13.86 -0.35 12.01
C PHE A 272 14.30 -0.96 10.68
N ARG A 273 13.37 -1.36 9.81
CA ARG A 273 13.71 -1.76 8.43
C ARG A 273 14.31 -0.60 7.64
N ALA A 274 13.76 0.63 7.77
CA ALA A 274 14.33 1.82 7.14
C ALA A 274 15.76 2.10 7.64
N VAL A 275 15.99 1.96 8.95
CA VAL A 275 17.35 2.03 9.54
C VAL A 275 18.28 0.96 8.93
N CYS A 276 17.83 -0.28 8.80
CA CYS A 276 18.62 -1.35 8.18
C CYS A 276 18.97 -1.04 6.71
N VAL A 277 18.00 -0.56 5.92
CA VAL A 277 18.22 -0.13 4.53
C VAL A 277 19.25 1.01 4.48
N ALA A 278 19.12 2.02 5.36
CA ALA A 278 20.05 3.13 5.45
C ALA A 278 21.49 2.65 5.79
N LEU A 279 21.63 1.71 6.72
CA LEU A 279 22.93 1.13 7.08
C LEU A 279 23.53 0.27 5.98
N ARG A 280 22.71 -0.59 5.35
CA ARG A 280 23.12 -1.48 4.25
C ARG A 280 23.68 -0.69 3.06
N HIS A 281 23.00 0.38 2.68
CA HIS A 281 23.33 1.15 1.48
C HIS A 281 24.12 2.42 1.77
N ARG A 282 24.61 2.62 3.00
CA ARG A 282 25.24 3.85 3.47
C ARG A 282 26.35 4.39 2.55
N LYS A 283 27.17 3.50 1.98
CA LYS A 283 28.27 3.86 1.08
C LYS A 283 27.81 4.21 -0.35
N ARG A 284 26.56 3.91 -0.67
CA ARG A 284 25.98 4.12 -2.00
C ARG A 284 25.16 5.39 -2.12
N PHE A 285 24.90 6.07 -0.99
CA PHE A 285 24.18 7.35 -1.01
C PHE A 285 25.04 8.45 -1.63
N THR A 286 24.41 9.29 -2.45
CA THR A 286 25.03 10.47 -3.09
C THR A 286 25.58 11.48 -2.10
N GLU A 287 25.00 11.54 -0.89
CA GLU A 287 25.43 12.33 0.25
C GLU A 287 25.40 11.47 1.52
N PRO A 288 26.30 11.72 2.49
CA PRO A 288 26.35 10.93 3.71
C PRO A 288 25.14 11.19 4.62
N LEU A 289 24.52 10.11 5.11
CA LEU A 289 23.59 10.16 6.24
C LEU A 289 24.39 10.20 7.56
N THR A 290 24.02 11.11 8.45
CA THR A 290 24.64 11.19 9.77
C THR A 290 24.14 10.07 10.69
N ASN A 291 24.98 9.66 11.65
CA ASN A 291 24.56 8.72 12.69
C ASN A 291 23.37 9.23 13.51
N LYS A 292 23.26 10.55 13.65
CA LYS A 292 22.15 11.20 14.35
C LYS A 292 20.84 11.03 13.59
N GLU A 293 20.81 11.31 12.28
CA GLU A 293 19.62 11.12 11.45
C GLU A 293 19.12 9.68 11.52
N ILE A 294 20.04 8.69 11.34
CA ILE A 294 19.66 7.26 11.38
C ILE A 294 19.13 6.85 12.76
N ARG A 295 19.68 7.39 13.85
CA ARG A 295 19.19 7.10 15.21
C ARG A 295 17.81 7.73 15.47
N GLU A 296 17.62 8.98 15.05
CA GLU A 296 16.36 9.72 15.23
C GLU A 296 15.20 9.03 14.49
N GLU A 297 15.50 8.34 13.38
CA GLU A 297 14.51 7.53 12.68
C GLU A 297 13.86 6.51 13.61
N LEU A 298 14.59 5.87 14.52
CA LEU A 298 14.04 4.87 15.43
C LEU A 298 13.33 5.45 16.67
N LYS A 299 13.08 6.75 16.73
CA LYS A 299 12.33 7.35 17.86
C LYS A 299 10.98 6.62 18.01
N HIS A 300 10.76 6.08 19.22
CA HIS A 300 9.59 5.26 19.51
C HIS A 300 8.29 6.09 19.47
N PRO A 301 7.17 5.58 18.87
CA PRO A 301 5.91 6.32 18.77
C PRO A 301 5.21 6.52 20.14
N ALA A 302 5.44 5.60 21.09
CA ALA A 302 4.86 5.67 22.44
C ALA A 302 5.90 6.14 23.49
N THR A 303 5.40 6.78 24.54
CA THR A 303 6.19 7.14 25.72
C THR A 303 6.49 5.93 26.60
N LEU A 304 7.48 6.02 27.49
CA LEU A 304 7.79 4.94 28.42
C LEU A 304 6.58 4.57 29.30
N SER A 305 5.84 5.56 29.81
CA SER A 305 4.64 5.32 30.62
C SER A 305 3.54 4.56 29.86
N GLN A 306 3.38 4.84 28.57
CA GLN A 306 2.46 4.08 27.71
C GLN A 306 2.94 2.65 27.49
N ILE A 307 4.24 2.46 27.18
CA ILE A 307 4.85 1.14 26.97
C ILE A 307 4.68 0.27 28.22
N MET A 308 4.81 0.82 29.40
CA MET A 308 4.61 0.08 30.66
C MET A 308 3.18 -0.46 30.81
N ARG A 309 2.19 0.13 30.13
CA ARG A 309 0.77 -0.32 30.11
C ARG A 309 0.47 -1.31 28.98
N PHE A 310 1.39 -1.50 28.03
CA PHE A 310 1.17 -2.42 26.91
C PHE A 310 1.04 -3.86 27.41
N ARG A 311 0.10 -4.60 26.83
CA ARG A 311 -0.15 -6.02 27.11
C ARG A 311 0.67 -6.91 26.20
N ARG A 312 0.76 -6.55 24.90
CA ARG A 312 1.46 -7.31 23.86
C ARG A 312 2.79 -6.64 23.51
N TYR A 313 3.81 -7.41 23.24
CA TYR A 313 5.13 -6.96 22.78
C TYR A 313 5.85 -5.97 23.74
N LYS A 314 5.52 -5.95 25.05
CA LYS A 314 6.13 -4.99 26.00
C LYS A 314 7.66 -5.03 25.98
N ILE A 315 8.27 -6.21 26.02
CA ILE A 315 9.74 -6.38 25.99
C ILE A 315 10.32 -5.85 24.69
N TYR A 316 9.67 -6.13 23.55
CA TYR A 316 10.03 -5.60 22.24
C TYR A 316 10.03 -4.07 22.23
N HIS A 317 8.98 -3.45 22.75
CA HIS A 317 8.88 -2.00 22.84
C HIS A 317 9.95 -1.40 23.77
N LEU A 318 10.18 -1.96 24.94
CA LEU A 318 11.22 -1.51 25.86
C LEU A 318 12.60 -1.60 25.22
N PHE A 319 12.89 -2.70 24.52
CA PHE A 319 14.14 -2.89 23.81
C PHE A 319 14.38 -1.77 22.77
N PHE A 320 13.42 -1.53 21.86
CA PHE A 320 13.58 -0.51 20.83
C PHE A 320 13.52 0.93 21.39
N TYR A 321 12.76 1.15 22.46
CA TYR A 321 12.75 2.42 23.18
C TYR A 321 14.13 2.74 23.76
N THR A 322 14.75 1.80 24.49
CA THR A 322 16.07 1.96 25.05
C THR A 322 17.15 2.06 23.97
N LEU A 323 17.07 1.25 22.92
CA LEU A 323 17.98 1.30 21.77
C LEU A 323 17.99 2.70 21.14
N SER A 324 16.83 3.35 20.95
CA SER A 324 16.73 4.70 20.40
C SER A 324 17.36 5.81 21.28
N LYS A 325 17.63 5.52 22.57
CA LYS A 325 18.24 6.45 23.53
C LYS A 325 19.76 6.32 23.64
N LEU A 326 20.33 5.27 23.05
CA LEU A 326 21.79 5.09 23.06
C LEU A 326 22.53 6.21 22.33
N PRO A 327 23.79 6.51 22.69
CA PRO A 327 24.66 7.37 21.89
C PRO A 327 24.71 6.88 20.43
N SER A 328 24.70 7.80 19.46
CA SER A 328 24.55 7.46 18.03
C SER A 328 25.57 6.43 17.53
N SER A 329 26.82 6.47 18.03
CA SER A 329 27.86 5.50 17.64
C SER A 329 27.59 4.09 18.16
N VAL A 330 27.07 3.96 19.38
CA VAL A 330 26.67 2.67 19.98
C VAL A 330 25.43 2.15 19.28
N PHE A 331 24.43 3.01 19.08
CA PHE A 331 23.20 2.69 18.36
C PHE A 331 23.50 2.05 16.99
N ILE A 332 24.34 2.69 16.16
CA ILE A 332 24.69 2.20 14.82
C ILE A 332 25.28 0.80 14.87
N ARG A 333 26.20 0.52 15.81
CA ARG A 333 26.82 -0.81 15.94
C ARG A 333 25.80 -1.88 16.31
N VAL A 334 24.94 -1.57 17.31
CA VAL A 334 23.90 -2.51 17.76
C VAL A 334 22.86 -2.75 16.67
N ALA A 335 22.37 -1.68 16.02
CA ALA A 335 21.39 -1.78 14.93
C ALA A 335 21.94 -2.59 13.74
N TYR A 336 23.22 -2.40 13.39
CA TYR A 336 23.87 -3.16 12.33
C TYR A 336 23.99 -4.66 12.68
N MET A 337 24.35 -5.00 13.92
CA MET A 337 24.41 -6.40 14.38
C MET A 337 23.02 -7.07 14.30
N ILE A 338 21.98 -6.38 14.81
CA ILE A 338 20.61 -6.89 14.77
C ILE A 338 20.17 -7.08 13.32
N GLY A 339 20.44 -6.08 12.45
CA GLY A 339 20.08 -6.15 11.04
C GLY A 339 20.72 -7.36 10.32
N LYS A 340 21.98 -7.69 10.64
CA LYS A 340 22.62 -8.91 10.14
C LYS A 340 21.98 -10.19 10.69
N LEU A 341 21.71 -10.27 11.98
CA LEU A 341 21.07 -11.43 12.60
C LEU A 341 19.66 -11.69 12.03
N THR A 342 18.92 -10.64 11.74
CA THR A 342 17.57 -10.72 11.17
C THR A 342 17.55 -10.85 9.64
N ARG A 343 18.72 -10.87 8.97
CA ARG A 343 18.89 -10.86 7.51
C ARG A 343 18.25 -9.65 6.82
N TRP A 344 18.20 -8.52 7.50
CA TRP A 344 17.71 -7.26 6.95
C TRP A 344 18.86 -6.36 6.42
N ILE A 345 20.10 -6.68 6.78
CA ILE A 345 21.35 -6.09 6.24
C ILE A 345 22.19 -7.17 5.57
#